data_bd014aaf519c49bd413becda4a9fd554
#
_entry.id   bd014aaf519c49bd413becda4a9fd554
#
_cell.length_a   1.000
_cell.length_b   1.000
_cell.length_c   1.000
_cell.angle_alpha   90.00
_cell.angle_beta   90.00
_cell.angle_gamma   90.00
#
_symmetry.space_group_name_H-M   'P 1'
#
loop_
_entity.id
_entity.type
_entity.pdbx_description
1 polymer ?
#
loop_
_entity_poly.entity_id
_entity_poly.type
_entity_poly.pdbx_seq_one_letter_code
_entity_poly.pdbx_strand_id
1 'polypeptide(L)'
;LCRAFLDGDAEKIQKHLTQILGRMISILDTKARDEQKENFYHGLLLGLLRSERDWLIRSNVESGDGFCDILTEPEDPDAGMIIELKYAATFLELDGACEKAMQQIRDRRYDEALRNDGRENILAYGIAFCKKRCKVVCEKL
;
A
#
# COMPACT_ATOMS: atom_id res chain seq x y z
N LEU A 1 -4.59 12.66 0.56
CA LEU A 1 -3.96 11.33 0.56
C LEU A 1 -3.49 10.91 -0.83
N CYS A 2 -4.37 10.89 -1.81
CA CYS A 2 -4.02 10.42 -3.17
C CYS A 2 -2.91 11.26 -3.80
N ARG A 3 -2.95 12.58 -3.62
CA ARG A 3 -1.85 13.44 -4.11
C ARG A 3 -0.50 13.06 -3.51
N ALA A 4 -0.47 12.71 -2.22
CA ALA A 4 0.76 12.28 -1.56
C ALA A 4 1.31 10.98 -2.17
N PHE A 5 0.44 10.07 -2.60
CA PHE A 5 0.85 8.87 -3.35
C PHE A 5 1.46 9.21 -4.72
N LEU A 6 0.87 10.16 -5.45
CA LEU A 6 1.46 10.59 -6.72
C LEU A 6 2.84 11.24 -6.54
N ASP A 7 3.00 11.98 -5.45
CA ASP A 7 4.23 12.74 -5.18
C ASP A 7 5.34 11.87 -4.55
N GLY A 8 5.06 10.63 -4.17
CA GLY A 8 6.04 9.78 -3.47
C GLY A 8 6.30 10.22 -2.02
N ASP A 9 5.40 10.98 -1.43
CA ASP A 9 5.57 11.57 -0.10
C ASP A 9 5.11 10.60 1.00
N ALA A 10 6.01 9.68 1.37
CA ALA A 10 5.73 8.64 2.36
C ALA A 10 5.35 9.22 3.74
N GLU A 11 5.99 10.30 4.16
CA GLU A 11 5.69 10.94 5.46
C GLU A 11 4.27 11.49 5.50
N LYS A 12 3.86 12.14 4.42
CA LYS A 12 2.52 12.71 4.31
C LYS A 12 1.46 11.62 4.23
N ILE A 13 1.71 10.54 3.49
CA ILE A 13 0.84 9.37 3.45
C ILE A 13 0.68 8.80 4.87
N GLN A 14 1.78 8.56 5.56
CA GLN A 14 1.78 8.01 6.92
C GLN A 14 0.99 8.90 7.87
N LYS A 15 1.18 10.20 7.81
CA LYS A 15 0.45 11.17 8.64
C LYS A 15 -1.07 11.10 8.36
N HIS A 16 -1.47 11.11 7.10
CA HIS A 16 -2.89 11.04 6.72
C HIS A 16 -3.53 9.73 7.17
N LEU A 17 -2.87 8.60 6.92
CA LEU A 17 -3.39 7.30 7.33
C LEU A 17 -3.50 7.19 8.85
N THR A 18 -2.50 7.67 9.58
CA THR A 18 -2.53 7.67 11.05
C THR A 18 -3.70 8.51 11.59
N GLN A 19 -3.96 9.67 10.98
CA GLN A 19 -5.10 10.51 11.37
C GLN A 19 -6.45 9.82 11.10
N ILE A 20 -6.58 9.14 9.96
CA ILE A 20 -7.79 8.40 9.61
C ILE A 20 -8.01 7.25 10.60
N LEU A 21 -6.98 6.46 10.86
CA LEU A 21 -7.04 5.34 11.79
C LEU A 21 -7.39 5.80 13.20
N GLY A 22 -6.87 6.95 13.64
CA GLY A 22 -7.15 7.52 14.95
C GLY A 22 -8.62 7.91 15.17
N ARG A 23 -9.36 8.15 14.08
CA ARG A 23 -10.79 8.49 14.13
C ARG A 23 -11.70 7.28 13.99
N MET A 24 -11.17 6.13 13.68
CA MET A 24 -11.97 4.92 13.51
C MET A 24 -12.33 4.32 14.85
N ILE A 25 -13.53 3.74 14.91
CA ILE A 25 -14.01 3.01 16.08
C ILE A 25 -13.10 1.79 16.29
N SER A 26 -13.00 1.35 17.54
CA SER A 26 -12.11 0.31 18.04
C SER A 26 -12.25 -1.09 17.41
N ILE A 27 -12.74 -1.20 16.17
CA ILE A 27 -12.72 -2.44 15.41
C ILE A 27 -11.29 -3.03 15.30
N LEU A 28 -10.28 -2.14 15.42
CA LEU A 28 -8.87 -2.52 15.44
C LEU A 28 -8.44 -3.19 16.75
N ASP A 29 -9.27 -3.10 17.78
CA ASP A 29 -9.05 -3.74 19.09
C ASP A 29 -9.70 -5.13 19.16
N THR A 30 -10.34 -5.59 18.08
CA THR A 30 -10.97 -6.90 18.06
C THR A 30 -9.94 -8.02 18.08
N LYS A 31 -10.32 -9.18 18.65
CA LYS A 31 -9.50 -10.40 18.68
C LYS A 31 -9.47 -11.11 17.31
N ALA A 32 -9.53 -10.37 16.22
CA ALA A 32 -9.47 -10.93 14.89
C ALA A 32 -8.07 -11.53 14.63
N ARG A 33 -8.00 -12.54 13.75
CA ARG A 33 -6.74 -13.13 13.29
C ARG A 33 -5.95 -12.10 12.51
N ASP A 34 -4.62 -12.24 12.48
CA ASP A 34 -3.72 -11.32 11.77
C ASP A 34 -4.07 -11.18 10.29
N GLU A 35 -4.44 -12.27 9.63
CA GLU A 35 -4.90 -12.27 8.24
C GLU A 35 -6.16 -11.40 8.04
N GLN A 36 -7.11 -11.47 8.97
CA GLN A 36 -8.32 -10.65 8.93
C GLN A 36 -8.01 -9.18 9.16
N LYS A 37 -7.03 -8.89 10.00
CA LYS A 37 -6.56 -7.51 10.23
C LYS A 37 -5.89 -6.94 8.98
N GLU A 38 -5.03 -7.70 8.32
CA GLU A 38 -4.40 -7.29 7.07
C GLU A 38 -5.46 -7.02 6.00
N ASN A 39 -6.46 -7.88 5.86
CA ASN A 39 -7.58 -7.70 4.94
C ASN A 39 -8.39 -6.42 5.24
N PHE A 40 -8.56 -6.10 6.51
CA PHE A 40 -9.23 -4.85 6.90
C PHE A 40 -8.49 -3.62 6.38
N TYR A 41 -7.18 -3.54 6.60
CA TYR A 41 -6.37 -2.41 6.14
C TYR A 41 -6.32 -2.34 4.61
N HIS A 42 -6.25 -3.49 3.95
CA HIS A 42 -6.31 -3.59 2.50
C HIS A 42 -7.61 -2.97 1.97
N GLY A 43 -8.75 -3.39 2.51
CA GLY A 43 -10.05 -2.85 2.11
C GLY A 43 -10.20 -1.36 2.40
N LEU A 44 -9.70 -0.91 3.56
CA LEU A 44 -9.69 0.51 3.91
C LEU A 44 -8.91 1.34 2.88
N LEU A 45 -7.70 0.91 2.57
CA LEU A 45 -6.84 1.65 1.63
C LEU A 45 -7.45 1.67 0.22
N LEU A 46 -7.99 0.55 -0.25
CA LEU A 46 -8.71 0.50 -1.53
C LEU A 46 -9.84 1.52 -1.58
N GLY A 47 -10.64 1.59 -0.51
CA GLY A 47 -11.75 2.54 -0.43
C GLY A 47 -11.27 3.99 -0.49
N LEU A 48 -10.18 4.30 0.21
CA LEU A 48 -9.59 5.65 0.21
C LEU A 48 -9.03 6.05 -1.15
N LEU A 49 -8.34 5.14 -1.83
CA LEU A 49 -7.76 5.40 -3.15
C LEU A 49 -8.83 5.55 -4.24
N ARG A 50 -9.96 4.87 -4.10
CA ARG A 50 -11.07 4.96 -5.07
C ARG A 50 -11.79 6.30 -5.08
N SER A 51 -11.43 7.23 -4.21
CA SER A 51 -11.88 8.62 -4.33
C SER A 51 -11.36 9.28 -5.61
N GLU A 52 -10.28 8.78 -6.17
CA GLU A 52 -9.75 9.23 -7.47
C GLU A 52 -10.41 8.43 -8.60
N ARG A 53 -11.31 9.10 -9.33
CA ARG A 53 -12.09 8.45 -10.39
C ARG A 53 -11.28 8.07 -11.62
N ASP A 54 -10.20 8.82 -11.87
CA ASP A 54 -9.37 8.65 -13.07
C ASP A 54 -8.23 7.64 -12.90
N TRP A 55 -8.17 7.01 -11.71
CA TRP A 55 -7.19 5.97 -11.45
C TRP A 55 -7.80 4.58 -11.67
N LEU A 56 -7.11 3.75 -12.41
CA LEU A 56 -7.42 2.33 -12.46
C LEU A 56 -6.73 1.65 -11.27
N ILE A 57 -7.52 1.13 -10.34
CA ILE A 57 -7.03 0.50 -9.12
C ILE A 57 -7.44 -0.96 -9.15
N ARG A 58 -6.44 -1.84 -9.07
CA ARG A 58 -6.64 -3.29 -9.08
C ARG A 58 -6.10 -3.89 -7.79
N SER A 59 -6.82 -4.87 -7.27
CA SER A 59 -6.51 -5.56 -6.01
C SER A 59 -6.16 -7.01 -6.30
N ASN A 60 -5.16 -7.54 -5.61
CA ASN A 60 -4.70 -8.94 -5.74
C ASN A 60 -4.39 -9.32 -7.20
N VAL A 61 -3.56 -8.51 -7.84
CA VAL A 61 -3.25 -8.62 -9.26
C VAL A 61 -2.03 -9.49 -9.47
N GLU A 62 -2.13 -10.45 -10.37
CA GLU A 62 -0.95 -11.20 -10.82
C GLU A 62 0.02 -10.26 -11.54
N SER A 63 1.24 -10.19 -11.04
CA SER A 63 2.31 -9.39 -11.61
C SER A 63 3.66 -10.01 -11.25
N GLY A 64 4.54 -10.14 -12.23
CA GLY A 64 5.81 -10.82 -12.01
C GLY A 64 5.60 -12.26 -11.51
N ASP A 65 6.20 -12.60 -10.38
CA ASP A 65 6.21 -13.95 -9.84
C ASP A 65 5.20 -14.15 -8.69
N GLY A 66 4.18 -13.33 -8.60
CA GLY A 66 3.18 -13.46 -7.54
C GLY A 66 1.98 -12.54 -7.72
N PHE A 67 1.30 -12.26 -6.61
CA PHE A 67 0.13 -11.40 -6.57
C PHE A 67 0.43 -10.17 -5.72
N CYS A 68 0.36 -9.01 -6.36
CA CYS A 68 0.51 -7.71 -5.72
C CYS A 68 -0.78 -7.32 -5.01
N ASP A 69 -0.71 -6.76 -3.80
CA ASP A 69 -1.90 -6.36 -3.05
C ASP A 69 -2.70 -5.30 -3.78
N ILE A 70 -2.07 -4.20 -4.16
CA ILE A 70 -2.71 -3.11 -4.89
C ILE A 70 -1.77 -2.60 -5.98
N LEU A 71 -2.30 -2.54 -7.20
CA LEU A 71 -1.62 -1.97 -8.34
C LEU A 71 -2.48 -0.84 -8.88
N THR A 72 -1.89 0.34 -9.09
CA THR A 72 -2.61 1.53 -9.49
C THR A 72 -2.00 2.15 -10.73
N GLU A 73 -2.86 2.47 -11.68
CA GLU A 73 -2.51 3.19 -12.90
C GLU A 73 -3.18 4.56 -12.86
N PRO A 74 -2.42 5.63 -12.52
CA PRO A 74 -2.93 6.99 -12.56
C PRO A 74 -3.25 7.46 -13.98
N GLU A 75 -3.83 8.66 -14.09
CA GLU A 75 -4.17 9.26 -15.38
C GLU A 75 -2.93 9.49 -16.26
N ASP A 76 -1.78 9.85 -15.67
CA ASP A 76 -0.52 9.93 -16.39
C ASP A 76 -0.13 8.54 -16.92
N PRO A 77 -0.04 8.35 -18.24
CA PRO A 77 0.22 7.03 -18.83
C PRO A 77 1.62 6.48 -18.54
N ASP A 78 2.55 7.31 -18.07
CA ASP A 78 3.89 6.87 -17.68
C ASP A 78 3.98 6.47 -16.21
N ALA A 79 3.01 6.87 -15.40
CA ALA A 79 3.02 6.64 -13.94
C ALA A 79 2.36 5.31 -13.57
N GLY A 80 2.91 4.68 -12.55
CA GLY A 80 2.33 3.49 -11.93
C GLY A 80 2.70 3.42 -10.46
N MET A 81 1.86 2.78 -9.66
CA MET A 81 2.12 2.59 -8.23
C MET A 81 1.83 1.15 -7.83
N ILE A 82 2.70 0.62 -6.99
CA ILE A 82 2.59 -0.70 -6.39
C ILE A 82 2.54 -0.52 -4.89
N ILE A 83 1.57 -1.13 -4.24
CA ILE A 83 1.43 -1.05 -2.80
C ILE A 83 1.34 -2.46 -2.24
N GLU A 84 2.23 -2.78 -1.32
CA GLU A 84 2.22 -4.03 -0.57
C GLU A 84 1.98 -3.73 0.90
N LEU A 85 1.04 -4.44 1.50
CA LEU A 85 0.59 -4.21 2.87
C LEU A 85 1.06 -5.33 3.78
N LYS A 86 1.40 -4.98 5.01
CA LYS A 86 1.71 -5.93 6.07
C LYS A 86 1.03 -5.50 7.37
N TYR A 87 0.60 -6.48 8.15
CA TYR A 87 0.18 -6.27 9.52
C TYR A 87 1.32 -6.61 10.47
N ALA A 88 1.56 -5.74 11.43
CA ALA A 88 2.53 -5.96 12.50
C ALA A 88 1.80 -6.13 13.83
N ALA A 89 2.15 -7.15 14.61
CA ALA A 89 1.51 -7.42 15.90
C ALA A 89 1.88 -6.39 16.95
N THR A 90 3.06 -5.78 16.85
CA THR A 90 3.56 -4.75 17.77
C THR A 90 4.09 -3.53 17.00
N PHE A 91 4.17 -2.40 17.69
CA PHE A 91 4.74 -1.17 17.11
C PHE A 91 6.22 -1.31 16.76
N LEU A 92 6.96 -2.14 17.51
CA LEU A 92 8.38 -2.37 17.25
C LEU A 92 8.62 -3.15 15.94
N GLU A 93 7.64 -3.90 15.47
CA GLU A 93 7.73 -4.70 14.25
C GLU A 93 7.35 -3.92 12.98
N LEU A 94 6.85 -2.68 13.11
CA LEU A 94 6.39 -1.89 11.95
C LEU A 94 7.49 -1.68 10.90
N ASP A 95 8.68 -1.27 11.33
CA ASP A 95 9.79 -1.01 10.40
C ASP A 95 10.19 -2.28 9.64
N GLY A 96 10.34 -3.40 10.35
CA GLY A 96 10.67 -4.69 9.74
C GLY A 96 9.58 -5.19 8.79
N ALA A 97 8.31 -4.96 9.11
CA ALA A 97 7.19 -5.31 8.24
C ALA A 97 7.19 -4.49 6.95
N CYS A 98 7.48 -3.19 7.02
CA CYS A 98 7.67 -2.35 5.84
C CYS A 98 8.81 -2.84 4.95
N GLU A 99 9.94 -3.20 5.54
CA GLU A 99 11.08 -3.73 4.79
C GLU A 99 10.73 -5.04 4.08
N LYS A 100 9.98 -5.92 4.74
CA LYS A 100 9.49 -7.16 4.12
C LYS A 100 8.57 -6.87 2.95
N ALA A 101 7.67 -5.89 3.08
CA ALA A 101 6.78 -5.47 2.00
C ALA A 101 7.60 -5.00 0.78
N MET A 102 8.57 -4.12 0.99
CA MET A 102 9.42 -3.62 -0.08
C MET A 102 10.25 -4.73 -0.71
N GLN A 103 10.81 -5.63 0.10
CA GLN A 103 11.59 -6.76 -0.39
C GLN A 103 10.74 -7.69 -1.25
N GLN A 104 9.49 -7.93 -0.86
CA GLN A 104 8.55 -8.74 -1.63
C GLN A 104 8.26 -8.11 -3.00
N ILE A 105 8.05 -6.80 -3.06
CA ILE A 105 7.85 -6.09 -4.33
C ILE A 105 9.03 -6.31 -5.28
N ARG A 106 10.25 -6.18 -4.77
CA ARG A 106 11.47 -6.36 -5.56
C ARG A 106 11.67 -7.81 -5.98
N ASP A 107 11.63 -8.74 -5.04
CA ASP A 107 11.90 -10.16 -5.27
C ASP A 107 10.88 -10.80 -6.21
N ARG A 108 9.62 -10.40 -6.11
CA ARG A 108 8.52 -10.90 -6.95
C ARG A 108 8.33 -10.11 -8.24
N ARG A 109 9.10 -9.04 -8.44
CA ARG A 109 9.03 -8.20 -9.65
C ARG A 109 7.61 -7.70 -9.94
N TYR A 110 6.96 -7.12 -8.94
CA TYR A 110 5.58 -6.66 -9.07
C TYR A 110 5.42 -5.48 -10.04
N ASP A 111 6.51 -4.86 -10.45
CA ASP A 111 6.51 -3.80 -11.47
C ASP A 111 6.30 -4.32 -12.90
N GLU A 112 6.41 -5.63 -13.12
CA GLU A 112 6.38 -6.22 -14.48
C GLU A 112 5.07 -5.91 -15.22
N ALA A 113 3.92 -6.02 -14.57
CA ALA A 113 2.63 -5.73 -15.21
C ALA A 113 2.53 -4.27 -15.67
N LEU A 114 3.01 -3.33 -14.84
CA LEU A 114 3.02 -1.91 -15.21
C LEU A 114 3.98 -1.62 -16.36
N ARG A 115 5.15 -2.24 -16.35
CA ARG A 115 6.12 -2.08 -17.42
C ARG A 115 5.63 -2.65 -18.75
N ASN A 116 4.92 -3.78 -18.70
CA ASN A 116 4.29 -4.37 -19.88
C ASN A 116 3.21 -3.45 -20.47
N ASP A 117 2.57 -2.62 -19.63
CA ASP A 117 1.61 -1.60 -20.07
C ASP A 117 2.29 -0.28 -20.52
N GLY A 118 3.62 -0.25 -20.60
CA GLY A 118 4.39 0.90 -21.05
C GLY A 118 4.66 1.96 -19.99
N ARG A 119 4.38 1.66 -18.71
CA ARG A 119 4.61 2.59 -17.62
C ARG A 119 6.02 2.42 -17.07
N GLU A 120 6.76 3.52 -16.96
CA GLU A 120 8.17 3.49 -16.55
C GLU A 120 8.43 4.27 -15.25
N ASN A 121 7.60 5.26 -14.94
CA ASN A 121 7.70 6.04 -13.70
C ASN A 121 6.90 5.34 -12.59
N ILE A 122 7.54 4.37 -11.94
CA ILE A 122 6.88 3.48 -10.99
C ILE A 122 7.33 3.77 -9.57
N LEU A 123 6.36 4.03 -8.68
CA LEU A 123 6.58 4.17 -7.25
C LEU A 123 6.11 2.91 -6.54
N ALA A 124 6.95 2.39 -5.65
CA ALA A 124 6.64 1.23 -4.82
C ALA A 124 6.46 1.68 -3.37
N TYR A 125 5.42 1.18 -2.74
CA TYR A 125 5.09 1.48 -1.35
C TYR A 125 5.00 0.20 -0.54
N GLY A 126 5.77 0.15 0.55
CA GLY A 126 5.58 -0.81 1.63
C GLY A 126 4.86 -0.11 2.78
N ILE A 127 3.72 -0.63 3.18
CA ILE A 127 2.91 -0.05 4.25
C ILE A 127 2.64 -1.12 5.30
N ALA A 128 3.06 -0.87 6.53
CA ALA A 128 2.79 -1.75 7.65
C ALA A 128 1.83 -1.07 8.63
N PHE A 129 0.88 -1.83 9.13
CA PHE A 129 -0.12 -1.36 10.08
C PHE A 129 -0.03 -2.12 11.39
N CYS A 130 -0.22 -1.40 12.48
CA CYS A 130 -0.41 -1.96 13.82
C CYS A 130 -1.43 -1.11 14.57
N LYS A 131 -2.64 -1.63 14.76
CA LYS A 131 -3.74 -0.88 15.39
C LYS A 131 -4.00 0.45 14.68
N LYS A 132 -3.84 1.58 15.37
CA LYS A 132 -4.07 2.93 14.83
C LYS A 132 -2.80 3.61 14.31
N ARG A 133 -1.74 2.83 14.09
CA ARG A 133 -0.46 3.34 13.59
C ARG A 133 -0.08 2.65 12.28
N CYS A 134 0.68 3.35 11.49
CA CYS A 134 1.27 2.76 10.29
C CYS A 134 2.68 3.30 10.08
N LYS A 135 3.42 2.56 9.30
CA LYS A 135 4.71 2.99 8.74
C LYS A 135 4.60 2.89 7.23
N VAL A 136 5.07 3.92 6.53
CA VAL A 136 5.09 3.97 5.07
C VAL A 136 6.51 4.19 4.58
N VAL A 137 6.94 3.37 3.65
CA VAL A 137 8.18 3.59 2.90
C VAL A 137 7.85 3.64 1.42
N CYS A 138 8.59 4.45 0.68
CA CYS A 138 8.43 4.61 -0.77
C CYS A 138 9.78 4.50 -1.46
N GLU A 139 9.81 3.79 -2.57
CA GLU A 139 10.97 3.74 -3.45
C GLU A 139 10.53 3.96 -4.90
N LYS A 140 11.36 4.66 -5.65
CA LYS A 140 11.21 4.73 -7.10
C LYS A 140 11.93 3.53 -7.73
N LEU A 141 11.20 2.75 -8.51
CA LEU A 141 11.75 1.60 -9.21
C LEU A 141 12.32 1.92 -10.59
#